data_3e9e466b0a7f0eb457c4fae431393080
#
_entry.id   3e9e466b0a7f0eb457c4fae431393080
#
_cell.length_a   1.000
_cell.length_b   1.000
_cell.length_c   1.000
_cell.angle_alpha   90.00
_cell.angle_beta   90.00
_cell.angle_gamma   90.00
#
_symmetry.space_group_name_H-M   'P 1'
#
loop_
_entity.id
_entity.type
_entity.pdbx_description
1 polymer ?
#
loop_
_entity_poly.entity_id
_entity_poly.type
_entity_poly.pdbx_seq_one_letter_code
_entity_poly.pdbx_strand_id
1 'polypeptide(L)'
;MFSRIKIEGDYVFGPGIKSCYNYDYASLSDTMNDAYCLMLHRKLEGWQKQHGKFNVVVGIETEGIRIGYRLAQMMNLPFHIMPHKRTELEQLGLPSLPADTHWLIVDDIVTTGTQFMNALDNLDIEEQPETITYACMIKRNLHNLDFSDVSGTPDKEQKWVRTERFDFIDKRLVALYSEPG
;
A
#
# COMPACT_ATOMS: atom_id res chain seq x y z
N MET A 1 8.03 15.06 -8.46
CA MET A 1 8.90 14.11 -7.73
C MET A 1 9.13 12.83 -8.52
N PHE A 2 8.09 12.13 -8.96
CA PHE A 2 8.18 10.83 -9.64
C PHE A 2 8.07 10.88 -11.17
N SER A 3 8.28 12.03 -11.80
CA SER A 3 8.11 12.20 -13.25
C SER A 3 9.03 11.30 -14.09
N ARG A 4 10.23 10.98 -13.58
CA ARG A 4 11.20 10.14 -14.29
C ARG A 4 10.81 8.67 -14.41
N ILE A 5 9.95 8.19 -13.53
CA ILE A 5 9.44 6.81 -13.54
C ILE A 5 8.00 6.73 -14.05
N LYS A 6 7.40 7.85 -14.42
CA LYS A 6 6.09 7.92 -15.06
C LYS A 6 6.26 7.57 -16.55
N ILE A 7 5.66 6.46 -16.95
CA ILE A 7 5.76 5.93 -18.31
C ILE A 7 4.40 6.09 -18.98
N GLU A 8 4.36 6.82 -20.11
CA GLU A 8 3.14 6.95 -20.89
C GLU A 8 2.89 5.70 -21.72
N GLY A 9 1.63 5.35 -21.91
CA GLY A 9 1.19 4.17 -22.65
C GLY A 9 -0.24 3.79 -22.26
N ASP A 10 -0.73 2.73 -22.87
CA ASP A 10 -2.04 2.19 -22.58
C ASP A 10 -1.92 1.07 -21.53
N TYR A 11 -2.37 1.33 -20.32
CA TYR A 11 -2.31 0.38 -19.22
C TYR A 11 -3.70 -0.02 -18.75
N VAL A 12 -3.84 -1.27 -18.34
CA VAL A 12 -5.05 -1.81 -17.73
C VAL A 12 -4.71 -2.42 -16.38
N PHE A 13 -5.37 -1.95 -15.32
CA PHE A 13 -5.17 -2.43 -13.96
C PHE A 13 -6.39 -3.21 -13.48
N GLY A 14 -6.16 -4.28 -12.72
CA GLY A 14 -7.21 -5.07 -12.08
C GLY A 14 -8.35 -5.45 -13.04
N PRO A 15 -9.60 -5.19 -12.68
CA PRO A 15 -10.76 -5.63 -13.46
C PRO A 15 -11.07 -4.76 -14.70
N GLY A 16 -10.13 -3.99 -15.21
CA GLY A 16 -10.33 -3.18 -16.41
C GLY A 16 -10.21 -1.66 -16.22
N ILE A 17 -9.55 -1.21 -15.16
CA ILE A 17 -9.25 0.21 -14.94
C ILE A 17 -8.15 0.63 -15.92
N LYS A 18 -8.46 1.60 -16.79
CA LYS A 18 -7.51 2.08 -17.80
C LYS A 18 -6.76 3.33 -17.36
N SER A 19 -5.54 3.45 -17.82
CA SER A 19 -4.70 4.63 -17.63
C SER A 19 -3.81 4.87 -18.85
N CYS A 20 -3.59 6.12 -19.19
CA CYS A 20 -2.63 6.51 -20.23
C CYS A 20 -1.18 6.59 -19.71
N TYR A 21 -0.92 6.20 -18.48
CA TYR A 21 0.42 6.13 -17.89
C TYR A 21 0.47 5.16 -16.71
N ASN A 22 1.68 4.73 -16.38
CA ASN A 22 1.99 3.98 -15.17
C ASN A 22 3.25 4.52 -14.51
N TYR A 23 3.52 4.12 -13.28
CA TYR A 23 4.78 4.38 -12.59
C TYR A 23 5.57 3.08 -12.46
N ASP A 24 6.81 3.11 -12.92
CA ASP A 24 7.75 1.99 -12.78
C ASP A 24 8.67 2.23 -11.57
N TYR A 25 8.13 1.99 -10.38
CA TYR A 25 8.89 2.17 -9.14
C TYR A 25 10.08 1.20 -9.06
N ALA A 26 9.95 0.01 -9.63
CA ALA A 26 11.00 -1.00 -9.65
C ALA A 26 12.28 -0.52 -10.37
N SER A 27 12.16 0.42 -11.31
CA SER A 27 13.30 0.98 -12.05
C SER A 27 14.16 1.96 -11.23
N LEU A 28 13.70 2.41 -10.07
CA LEU A 28 14.47 3.30 -9.21
C LEU A 28 15.71 2.59 -8.63
N SER A 29 16.84 3.32 -8.63
CA SER A 29 18.04 2.86 -7.95
C SER A 29 17.84 2.71 -6.43
N ASP A 30 18.67 1.92 -5.78
CA ASP A 30 18.62 1.78 -4.32
C ASP A 30 18.89 3.09 -3.61
N THR A 31 19.78 3.93 -4.15
CA THR A 31 20.05 5.28 -3.62
C THR A 31 18.81 6.16 -3.64
N MET A 32 18.05 6.13 -4.73
CA MET A 32 16.79 6.89 -4.84
C MET A 32 15.71 6.32 -3.95
N ASN A 33 15.59 5.00 -3.88
CA ASN A 33 14.67 4.36 -2.94
C ASN A 33 14.98 4.75 -1.50
N ASP A 34 16.24 4.74 -1.09
CA ASP A 34 16.67 5.16 0.25
C ASP A 34 16.31 6.61 0.54
N ALA A 35 16.54 7.52 -0.41
CA ALA A 35 16.19 8.92 -0.27
C ALA A 35 14.67 9.11 -0.09
N TYR A 36 13.85 8.43 -0.88
CA TYR A 36 12.40 8.49 -0.75
C TYR A 36 11.91 7.83 0.54
N CYS A 37 12.49 6.73 0.95
CA CYS A 37 12.21 6.11 2.25
C CYS A 37 12.49 7.05 3.41
N LEU A 38 13.59 7.79 3.37
CA LEU A 38 13.89 8.79 4.40
C LEU A 38 12.84 9.90 4.45
N MET A 39 12.38 10.38 3.30
CA MET A 39 11.33 11.39 3.22
C MET A 39 10.00 10.86 3.76
N LEU A 40 9.62 9.64 3.39
CA LEU A 40 8.42 8.98 3.89
C LEU A 40 8.51 8.73 5.41
N HIS A 41 9.66 8.28 5.89
CA HIS A 41 9.91 8.09 7.31
C HIS A 41 9.65 9.36 8.13
N ARG A 42 10.10 10.51 7.67
CA ARG A 42 9.84 11.79 8.34
C ARG A 42 8.35 12.14 8.42
N LYS A 43 7.59 11.84 7.36
CA LYS A 43 6.11 11.99 7.40
C LYS A 43 5.48 11.03 8.42
N LEU A 44 5.96 9.79 8.46
CA LEU A 44 5.47 8.78 9.38
C LEU A 44 5.82 9.11 10.85
N GLU A 45 6.95 9.73 11.12
CA GLU A 45 7.26 10.25 12.47
C GLU A 45 6.24 11.29 12.92
N GLY A 46 5.85 12.21 12.02
CA GLY A 46 4.78 13.17 12.29
C GLY A 46 3.43 12.50 12.54
N TRP A 47 3.09 11.48 11.77
CA TRP A 47 1.87 10.68 11.93
C TRP A 47 1.82 9.96 13.28
N GLN A 48 2.91 9.34 13.69
CA GLN A 48 3.00 8.62 14.97
C GLN A 48 2.74 9.51 16.20
N LYS A 49 3.05 10.80 16.12
CA LYS A 49 2.76 11.75 17.21
C LYS A 49 1.27 11.88 17.51
N GLN A 50 0.42 11.67 16.49
CA GLN A 50 -1.03 11.79 16.61
C GLN A 50 -1.74 10.43 16.72
N HIS A 51 -1.17 9.38 16.15
CA HIS A 51 -1.84 8.09 15.98
C HIS A 51 -1.17 6.93 16.75
N GLY A 52 -0.09 7.20 17.47
CA GLY A 52 0.66 6.16 18.20
C GLY A 52 1.81 5.55 17.39
N LYS A 53 2.72 4.93 18.12
CA LYS A 53 3.92 4.31 17.54
C LYS A 53 3.59 3.02 16.81
N PHE A 54 4.28 2.76 15.71
CA PHE A 54 4.25 1.46 15.05
C PHE A 54 5.05 0.42 15.85
N ASN A 55 4.56 -0.81 15.81
CA ASN A 55 5.22 -1.96 16.42
C ASN A 55 5.88 -2.87 15.39
N VAL A 56 5.39 -2.86 14.15
CA VAL A 56 5.88 -3.70 13.06
C VAL A 56 5.65 -3.03 11.72
N VAL A 57 6.54 -3.29 10.77
CA VAL A 57 6.39 -2.89 9.36
C VAL A 57 6.10 -4.13 8.53
N VAL A 58 5.06 -4.06 7.72
CA VAL A 58 4.63 -5.13 6.82
C VAL A 58 4.71 -4.63 5.38
N GLY A 59 5.56 -5.26 4.56
CA GLY A 59 5.70 -4.93 3.14
C GLY A 59 4.86 -5.83 2.27
N ILE A 60 4.01 -5.24 1.42
CA ILE A 60 3.24 -5.98 0.42
C ILE A 60 4.16 -6.33 -0.76
N GLU A 61 4.09 -7.59 -1.19
CA GLU A 61 4.77 -8.05 -2.38
C GLU A 61 4.32 -7.24 -3.62
N THR A 62 5.18 -6.69 -4.51
CA THR A 62 6.65 -6.95 -4.60
C THR A 62 7.46 -5.76 -4.09
N GLU A 63 7.21 -4.55 -4.56
CA GLU A 63 8.00 -3.37 -4.22
C GLU A 63 7.78 -2.87 -2.78
N GLY A 64 6.64 -3.18 -2.19
CA GLY A 64 6.40 -2.91 -0.77
C GLY A 64 7.40 -3.59 0.16
N ILE A 65 7.97 -4.71 -0.27
CA ILE A 65 9.05 -5.41 0.47
C ILE A 65 10.29 -4.52 0.57
N ARG A 66 10.73 -3.99 -0.56
CA ARG A 66 11.94 -3.14 -0.64
C ARG A 66 11.80 -1.87 0.19
N ILE A 67 10.66 -1.21 0.08
CA ILE A 67 10.33 0.01 0.81
C ILE A 67 10.16 -0.29 2.30
N GLY A 68 9.35 -1.30 2.63
CA GLY A 68 9.03 -1.67 4.00
C GLY A 68 10.25 -2.15 4.79
N TYR A 69 11.11 -2.96 4.17
CA TYR A 69 12.36 -3.38 4.81
C TYR A 69 13.25 -2.19 5.17
N ARG A 70 13.39 -1.22 4.26
CA ARG A 70 14.20 -0.04 4.51
C ARG A 70 13.60 0.85 5.61
N LEU A 71 12.29 1.05 5.61
CA LEU A 71 11.59 1.77 6.68
C LEU A 71 11.74 1.07 8.03
N ALA A 72 11.60 -0.25 8.08
CA ALA A 72 11.78 -1.03 9.29
C ALA A 72 13.19 -0.87 9.88
N GLN A 73 14.23 -0.86 9.03
CA GLN A 73 15.60 -0.57 9.47
C GLN A 73 15.74 0.84 10.06
N MET A 74 15.16 1.87 9.39
CA MET A 74 15.22 3.25 9.87
C MET A 74 14.50 3.43 11.21
N MET A 75 13.40 2.69 11.41
CA MET A 75 12.58 2.76 12.63
C MET A 75 13.05 1.80 13.73
N ASN A 76 13.99 0.91 13.43
CA ASN A 76 14.40 -0.20 14.30
C ASN A 76 13.22 -1.07 14.74
N LEU A 77 12.40 -1.48 13.77
CA LEU A 77 11.20 -2.30 13.97
C LEU A 77 11.33 -3.65 13.26
N PRO A 78 10.63 -4.68 13.74
CA PRO A 78 10.47 -5.93 13.01
C PRO A 78 9.86 -5.69 11.63
N PHE A 79 10.29 -6.50 10.66
CA PHE A 79 9.76 -6.48 9.30
C PHE A 79 9.14 -7.82 8.92
N HIS A 80 7.96 -7.77 8.30
CA HIS A 80 7.27 -8.93 7.76
C HIS A 80 6.85 -8.70 6.32
N ILE A 81 6.80 -9.79 5.55
CA ILE A 81 6.34 -9.78 4.17
C ILE A 81 4.89 -10.26 4.13
N MET A 82 4.05 -9.51 3.42
CA MET A 82 2.68 -9.93 3.11
C MET A 82 2.62 -10.36 1.65
N PRO A 83 2.56 -11.67 1.37
CA PRO A 83 2.42 -12.17 0.01
C PRO A 83 1.02 -11.92 -0.55
N HIS A 84 0.88 -12.01 -1.87
CA HIS A 84 -0.41 -11.83 -2.55
C HIS A 84 -1.42 -12.95 -2.25
N LYS A 85 -0.96 -14.13 -1.84
CA LYS A 85 -1.82 -15.30 -1.61
C LYS A 85 -1.61 -15.87 -0.22
N ARG A 86 -2.71 -16.20 0.47
CA ARG A 86 -2.68 -16.83 1.80
C ARG A 86 -1.89 -18.15 1.84
N THR A 87 -1.99 -18.96 0.78
CA THR A 87 -1.24 -20.23 0.67
C THR A 87 0.27 -20.04 0.74
N GLU A 88 0.76 -18.87 0.33
CA GLU A 88 2.19 -18.51 0.42
C GLU A 88 2.58 -18.11 1.84
N LEU A 89 1.67 -17.49 2.62
CA LEU A 89 1.88 -17.20 4.05
C LEU A 89 2.10 -18.48 4.86
N GLU A 90 1.26 -19.48 4.64
CA GLU A 90 1.36 -20.78 5.31
C GLU A 90 2.69 -21.48 4.97
N GLN A 91 3.14 -21.36 3.72
CA GLN A 91 4.40 -21.94 3.25
C GLN A 91 5.64 -21.22 3.84
N LEU A 92 5.56 -19.92 4.07
CA LEU A 92 6.64 -19.13 4.64
C LEU A 92 6.82 -19.33 6.15
N GLY A 93 5.83 -19.97 6.81
CA GLY A 93 5.87 -20.20 8.25
C GLY A 93 6.03 -18.92 9.07
N LEU A 94 5.43 -17.83 8.58
CA LEU A 94 5.51 -16.55 9.26
C LEU A 94 4.82 -16.65 10.62
N PRO A 95 5.48 -16.17 11.70
CA PRO A 95 4.86 -16.18 13.01
C PRO A 95 3.61 -15.29 13.00
N SER A 96 2.58 -15.70 13.72
CA SER A 96 1.41 -14.85 13.96
C SER A 96 1.87 -13.56 14.63
N LEU A 97 1.49 -12.43 14.06
CA LEU A 97 1.77 -11.13 14.66
C LEU A 97 0.79 -10.90 15.83
N PRO A 98 1.24 -10.29 16.94
CA PRO A 98 0.35 -9.98 18.04
C PRO A 98 -0.78 -9.07 17.59
N ALA A 99 -2.03 -9.41 17.94
CA ALA A 99 -3.22 -8.64 17.56
C ALA A 99 -3.27 -7.24 18.19
N ASP A 100 -2.65 -7.05 19.35
CA ASP A 100 -2.59 -5.80 20.12
C ASP A 100 -1.50 -4.83 19.63
N THR A 101 -1.16 -4.88 18.36
CA THR A 101 -0.09 -4.09 17.77
C THR A 101 -0.58 -3.09 16.75
N HIS A 102 0.18 -2.01 16.55
CA HIS A 102 -0.03 -1.03 15.49
C HIS A 102 0.86 -1.37 14.29
N TRP A 103 0.25 -1.87 13.22
CA TRP A 103 0.95 -2.23 12.01
C TRP A 103 1.11 -1.05 11.06
N LEU A 104 2.29 -0.93 10.46
CA LEU A 104 2.52 -0.12 9.28
C LEU A 104 2.58 -1.02 8.06
N ILE A 105 1.56 -0.99 7.21
CA ILE A 105 1.52 -1.76 5.97
C ILE A 105 1.95 -0.87 4.81
N VAL A 106 2.92 -1.33 4.02
CA VAL A 106 3.62 -0.53 3.01
C VAL A 106 3.49 -1.15 1.63
N ASP A 107 3.20 -0.30 0.65
CA ASP A 107 3.26 -0.61 -0.78
C ASP A 107 3.93 0.54 -1.56
N ASP A 108 4.22 0.34 -2.84
CA ASP A 108 4.83 1.38 -3.67
C ASP A 108 3.79 2.39 -4.19
N ILE A 109 2.73 1.89 -4.81
CA ILE A 109 1.72 2.68 -5.49
C ILE A 109 0.32 2.28 -5.05
N VAL A 110 -0.46 3.23 -4.58
CA VAL A 110 -1.87 3.02 -4.26
C VAL A 110 -2.75 3.64 -5.32
N THR A 111 -3.58 2.82 -5.95
CA THR A 111 -4.60 3.23 -6.91
C THR A 111 -5.97 3.21 -6.25
N THR A 112 -6.52 2.02 -6.02
CA THR A 112 -7.83 1.81 -5.38
C THR A 112 -7.74 1.31 -3.93
N GLY A 113 -6.54 1.01 -3.46
CA GLY A 113 -6.31 0.39 -2.15
C GLY A 113 -6.60 -1.12 -2.09
N THR A 114 -6.89 -1.74 -3.23
CA THR A 114 -7.24 -3.17 -3.31
C THR A 114 -6.14 -4.07 -2.75
N GLN A 115 -4.86 -3.75 -2.98
CA GLN A 115 -3.74 -4.54 -2.47
C GLN A 115 -3.72 -4.57 -0.94
N PHE A 116 -3.96 -3.42 -0.29
CA PHE A 116 -4.05 -3.35 1.16
C PHE A 116 -5.23 -4.16 1.70
N MET A 117 -6.40 -4.09 1.03
CA MET A 117 -7.57 -4.85 1.46
C MET A 117 -7.36 -6.35 1.27
N ASN A 118 -6.77 -6.77 0.15
CA ASN A 118 -6.43 -8.17 -0.08
C ASN A 118 -5.45 -8.70 0.97
N ALA A 119 -4.48 -7.88 1.37
CA ALA A 119 -3.54 -8.25 2.43
C ALA A 119 -4.28 -8.51 3.76
N LEU A 120 -5.24 -7.68 4.12
CA LEU A 120 -6.06 -7.89 5.32
C LEU A 120 -7.02 -9.08 5.20
N ASP A 121 -7.66 -9.24 4.04
CA ASP A 121 -8.60 -10.35 3.78
C ASP A 121 -7.89 -11.72 3.83
N ASN A 122 -6.57 -11.75 3.65
CA ASN A 122 -5.75 -12.94 3.81
C ASN A 122 -5.47 -13.33 5.28
N LEU A 123 -5.77 -12.47 6.22
CA LEU A 123 -5.63 -12.72 7.66
C LEU A 123 -6.96 -13.13 8.26
N ASP A 124 -6.94 -14.07 9.21
CA ASP A 124 -8.10 -14.36 10.04
C ASP A 124 -8.39 -13.14 10.94
N ILE A 125 -9.66 -12.98 11.34
CA ILE A 125 -10.08 -11.83 12.16
C ILE A 125 -9.26 -11.73 13.47
N GLU A 126 -8.91 -12.89 14.04
CA GLU A 126 -8.11 -12.97 15.26
C GLU A 126 -6.63 -12.58 15.06
N GLU A 127 -6.15 -12.60 13.79
CA GLU A 127 -4.79 -12.23 13.41
C GLU A 127 -4.68 -10.75 13.02
N GLN A 128 -5.81 -10.06 12.87
CA GLN A 128 -5.81 -8.66 12.47
C GLN A 128 -5.34 -7.76 13.62
N PRO A 129 -4.50 -6.76 13.33
CA PRO A 129 -4.01 -5.85 14.36
C PRO A 129 -5.12 -4.92 14.86
N GLU A 130 -4.97 -4.44 16.08
CA GLU A 130 -5.89 -3.46 16.67
C GLU A 130 -5.88 -2.14 15.89
N THR A 131 -4.72 -1.73 15.43
CA THR A 131 -4.53 -0.46 14.70
C THR A 131 -3.68 -0.68 13.46
N ILE A 132 -4.10 -0.08 12.34
CA ILE A 132 -3.39 -0.14 11.06
C ILE A 132 -3.17 1.27 10.52
N THR A 133 -1.96 1.51 10.05
CA THR A 133 -1.62 2.63 9.18
C THR A 133 -1.08 2.09 7.87
N TYR A 134 -1.47 2.69 6.77
CA TYR A 134 -0.96 2.37 5.44
C TYR A 134 0.03 3.43 4.99
N ALA A 135 1.05 3.02 4.26
CA ALA A 135 1.98 3.96 3.64
C ALA A 135 2.28 3.57 2.19
N CYS A 136 2.48 4.56 1.35
CA CYS A 136 2.94 4.35 -0.03
C CYS A 136 3.83 5.49 -0.50
N MET A 137 4.57 5.23 -1.58
CA MET A 137 5.34 6.27 -2.25
C MET A 137 4.45 7.17 -3.10
N ILE A 138 3.52 6.57 -3.85
CA ILE A 138 2.64 7.28 -4.78
C ILE A 138 1.19 6.91 -4.53
N LYS A 139 0.37 7.92 -4.22
CA LYS A 139 -1.09 7.80 -4.25
C LYS A 139 -1.59 8.36 -5.57
N ARG A 140 -2.21 7.52 -6.39
CA ARG A 140 -2.79 7.94 -7.66
C ARG A 140 -4.12 8.66 -7.45
N ASN A 141 -4.37 9.66 -8.27
CA ASN A 141 -5.66 10.31 -8.30
C ASN A 141 -6.64 9.51 -9.19
N LEU A 142 -7.75 9.07 -8.61
CA LEU A 142 -8.75 8.28 -9.32
C LEU A 142 -9.41 9.04 -10.48
N HIS A 143 -9.42 10.37 -10.45
CA HIS A 143 -9.93 11.18 -11.57
C HIS A 143 -9.06 11.09 -12.83
N ASN A 144 -7.82 10.66 -12.70
CA ASN A 144 -6.91 10.46 -13.82
C ASN A 144 -7.03 9.05 -14.45
N LEU A 145 -8.02 8.26 -14.02
CA LEU A 145 -8.23 6.88 -14.45
C LEU A 145 -9.59 6.72 -15.13
N ASP A 146 -9.64 5.80 -16.09
CA ASP A 146 -10.87 5.45 -16.79
C ASP A 146 -11.43 4.12 -16.25
N PHE A 147 -12.63 4.18 -15.70
CA PHE A 147 -13.36 3.06 -15.12
C PHE A 147 -14.48 2.54 -16.03
N SER A 148 -14.61 3.05 -17.27
CA SER A 148 -15.72 2.74 -18.19
C SER A 148 -15.82 1.26 -18.55
N ASP A 149 -14.69 0.54 -18.64
CA ASP A 149 -14.62 -0.85 -19.05
C ASP A 149 -14.41 -1.82 -17.88
N VAL A 150 -14.60 -1.35 -16.65
CA VAL A 150 -14.52 -2.25 -15.50
C VAL A 150 -15.59 -3.32 -15.63
N SER A 151 -15.16 -4.55 -15.90
CA SER A 151 -16.03 -5.70 -16.16
C SER A 151 -16.90 -6.03 -14.95
N GLY A 152 -18.18 -6.11 -15.22
CA GLY A 152 -19.22 -6.17 -14.22
C GLY A 152 -19.61 -4.75 -13.83
N THR A 153 -20.78 -4.29 -14.34
CA THR A 153 -21.47 -3.21 -13.66
C THR A 153 -21.45 -3.61 -12.19
N PRO A 154 -20.65 -2.94 -11.36
CA PRO A 154 -20.71 -3.29 -9.96
C PRO A 154 -22.16 -3.08 -9.58
N ASP A 155 -22.79 -4.15 -9.12
CA ASP A 155 -23.97 -4.07 -8.33
C ASP A 155 -23.81 -2.86 -7.41
N LYS A 156 -24.88 -2.14 -7.12
CA LYS A 156 -24.83 -0.95 -6.27
C LYS A 156 -24.11 -1.22 -4.95
N GLU A 157 -24.23 -2.44 -4.43
CA GLU A 157 -23.50 -2.94 -3.27
C GLU A 157 -21.97 -3.04 -3.48
N GLN A 158 -21.52 -3.55 -4.63
CA GLN A 158 -20.08 -3.63 -4.93
C GLN A 158 -19.45 -2.25 -5.11
N LYS A 159 -20.18 -1.30 -5.67
CA LYS A 159 -19.74 0.10 -5.78
C LYS A 159 -19.64 0.76 -4.41
N TRP A 160 -20.61 0.49 -3.52
CA TRP A 160 -20.64 0.99 -2.16
C TRP A 160 -19.48 0.40 -1.32
N VAL A 161 -19.29 -0.91 -1.35
CA VAL A 161 -18.19 -1.61 -0.67
C VAL A 161 -16.83 -1.09 -1.14
N ARG A 162 -16.64 -0.83 -2.43
CA ARG A 162 -15.38 -0.25 -2.96
C ARG A 162 -15.15 1.17 -2.42
N THR A 163 -16.17 1.99 -2.37
CA THR A 163 -16.06 3.37 -1.88
C THR A 163 -15.74 3.40 -0.40
N GLU A 164 -16.42 2.61 0.42
CA GLU A 164 -16.14 2.54 1.86
C GLU A 164 -14.78 1.94 2.17
N ARG A 165 -14.37 0.89 1.46
CA ARG A 165 -13.03 0.29 1.61
C ARG A 165 -11.93 1.29 1.26
N PHE A 166 -12.12 2.05 0.20
CA PHE A 166 -11.18 3.10 -0.18
C PHE A 166 -11.12 4.20 0.88
N ASP A 167 -12.26 4.68 1.36
CA ASP A 167 -12.33 5.69 2.42
C ASP A 167 -11.68 5.21 3.72
N PHE A 168 -11.85 3.94 4.06
CA PHE A 168 -11.20 3.32 5.21
C PHE A 168 -9.68 3.38 5.11
N ILE A 169 -9.14 3.04 3.94
CA ILE A 169 -7.70 3.09 3.67
C ILE A 169 -7.23 4.53 3.61
N ASP A 170 -7.92 5.39 2.88
CA ASP A 170 -7.52 6.78 2.64
C ASP A 170 -7.34 7.57 3.94
N LYS A 171 -8.22 7.37 4.91
CA LYS A 171 -8.12 8.01 6.24
C LYS A 171 -6.90 7.56 7.05
N ARG A 172 -6.30 6.43 6.70
CA ARG A 172 -5.16 5.81 7.38
C ARG A 172 -3.90 5.77 6.53
N LEU A 173 -3.93 6.43 5.37
CA LEU A 173 -2.86 6.38 4.37
C LEU A 173 -1.93 7.59 4.50
N VAL A 174 -0.65 7.31 4.63
CA VAL A 174 0.43 8.29 4.51
C VAL A 174 1.13 8.07 3.17
N ALA A 175 0.96 8.99 2.24
CA ALA A 175 1.63 8.95 0.95
C ALA A 175 2.79 9.96 0.92
N LEU A 176 3.92 9.56 0.31
CA LEU A 176 5.00 10.50 0.06
C LEU A 176 4.57 11.55 -0.96
N TYR A 177 3.95 11.10 -2.03
CA TYR A 177 3.42 11.93 -3.10
C TYR A 177 1.97 11.53 -3.41
N SER A 178 1.10 12.53 -3.53
CA SER A 178 -0.26 12.35 -4.05
C SER A 178 -0.39 13.07 -5.38
N GLU A 179 -0.92 12.38 -6.38
CA GLU A 179 -1.18 13.01 -7.68
C GLU A 179 -2.18 14.16 -7.52
N PRO A 180 -1.94 15.31 -8.17
CA PRO A 180 -2.91 16.40 -8.19
C PRO A 180 -4.20 15.97 -8.92
N GLY A 181 -5.28 16.59 -8.53
CA GLY A 181 -6.59 16.46 -9.17
C GLY A 181 -6.64 17.16 -10.51
#